data_c0818019d22a6c9315840c3409a68594
#
_entry.id   c0818019d22a6c9315840c3409a68594
#
_cell.length_a   1.000
_cell.length_b   1.000
_cell.length_c   1.000
_cell.angle_alpha   90.00
_cell.angle_beta   90.00
_cell.angle_gamma   90.00
#
_symmetry.space_group_name_H-M   'P 1'
#
loop_
_entity.id
_entity.type
_entity.pdbx_description
1 polymer ?
#
loop_
_entity_poly.entity_id
_entity_poly.type
_entity_poly.pdbx_seq_one_letter_code
_entity_poly.pdbx_strand_id
1 'polypeptide(L)'
;LHSLRRRQRQMCIRDRFHGSFDNAGFVFSTKIGNTTALRFANFGFNYRKMKSFNRSMLVSGVFNTSQTVQMANMVNFDSYGDFDPFKEAALRSDDAFQNPELPWLGIMGYNAHLVNPVYGEVDPKKEDKEDPPFEGYEPYFQAGDAVSQSYRSKESGGIHSFDLNGALNFYDRFYVGATLGLYSVNYDRTSEYNEDFTDKDGNGHGGYTLGNDFWVDGSGVDFKLGFILRPFESSSFRIGAAVHTPTFFSLKERNTAYLRFDLSEDLNDITKPYDARGNDTEGEYEYKLITPWKFNASMGYTIGSSVALGVEYEYSDRTSAKMKDPDGYELGQTADIKAMMKAVHTLRVGAEFKLAPEFAFRLGYNHITAPLKSDAFKYLPVNSMRTDTEFSNPGATNNYTLGCGYRGESFYVDMAYMLSLIHISEPTRPLYIS
;
A
#
# COMPACT_ATOMS: atom_id res chain seq x y z
N LEU A 1 42.06 -0.14 -4.65
CA LEU A 1 41.10 -0.86 -5.51
C LEU A 1 40.25 -1.79 -4.65
N HIS A 2 39.29 -1.26 -3.92
CA HIS A 2 38.33 -2.06 -3.17
C HIS A 2 37.10 -2.31 -4.04
N SER A 3 36.95 -3.56 -4.49
CA SER A 3 35.70 -4.05 -5.04
C SER A 3 34.73 -4.26 -3.89
N LEU A 4 33.87 -3.29 -3.63
CA LEU A 4 32.66 -3.49 -2.83
C LEU A 4 31.78 -4.50 -3.58
N ARG A 5 31.86 -5.77 -3.21
CA ARG A 5 30.87 -6.77 -3.60
C ARG A 5 29.54 -6.30 -3.01
N ARG A 6 28.65 -5.77 -3.84
CA ARG A 6 27.22 -5.65 -3.53
C ARG A 6 26.73 -7.05 -3.22
N ARG A 7 26.49 -7.34 -1.94
CA ARG A 7 25.82 -8.58 -1.54
C ARG A 7 24.40 -8.50 -2.08
N GLN A 8 24.08 -9.42 -2.95
CA GLN A 8 22.79 -9.50 -3.61
C GLN A 8 21.71 -9.84 -2.58
N ARG A 9 20.73 -8.95 -2.41
CA ARG A 9 19.48 -9.25 -1.71
C ARG A 9 18.70 -10.25 -2.55
N GLN A 10 18.27 -11.32 -1.95
CA GLN A 10 17.43 -12.31 -2.62
C GLN A 10 15.96 -11.99 -2.30
N MET A 11 15.25 -11.46 -3.27
CA MET A 11 13.81 -11.22 -3.18
C MET A 11 13.08 -12.31 -3.95
N CYS A 12 12.25 -13.10 -3.28
CA CYS A 12 11.40 -14.11 -3.89
C CYS A 12 9.93 -13.71 -3.70
N ILE A 13 9.29 -13.29 -4.78
CA ILE A 13 7.82 -13.15 -4.84
C ILE A 13 7.28 -14.47 -5.39
N ARG A 14 6.45 -15.16 -4.63
CA ARG A 14 5.84 -16.42 -5.03
C ARG A 14 4.36 -16.20 -5.29
N ASP A 15 3.99 -16.13 -6.55
CA ASP A 15 2.59 -16.12 -6.96
C ASP A 15 2.05 -17.54 -6.91
N ARG A 16 0.89 -17.70 -6.27
CA ARG A 16 0.11 -18.94 -6.29
C ARG A 16 -1.05 -18.78 -7.26
N PHE A 17 -1.37 -19.83 -7.98
CA PHE A 17 -2.59 -19.87 -8.78
C PHE A 17 -3.81 -19.81 -7.85
N HIS A 18 -4.64 -18.78 -8.06
CA HIS A 18 -5.89 -18.60 -7.34
C HIS A 18 -7.02 -18.40 -8.34
N GLY A 19 -8.08 -19.17 -8.19
CA GLY A 19 -9.34 -18.86 -8.85
C GLY A 19 -9.94 -17.60 -8.23
N SER A 20 -10.40 -16.66 -9.05
CA SER A 20 -11.03 -15.44 -8.59
C SER A 20 -12.30 -15.16 -9.39
N PHE A 21 -13.35 -14.73 -8.70
CA PHE A 21 -14.55 -14.20 -9.32
C PHE A 21 -14.39 -12.68 -9.40
N ASP A 22 -14.09 -12.17 -10.60
CA ASP A 22 -13.61 -10.80 -10.75
C ASP A 22 -14.68 -9.80 -11.20
N ASN A 23 -15.72 -10.27 -11.91
CA ASN A 23 -16.83 -9.40 -12.29
C ASN A 23 -18.12 -10.19 -12.58
N ALA A 24 -19.24 -9.50 -12.38
CA ALA A 24 -20.56 -9.90 -12.86
C ALA A 24 -21.42 -8.64 -13.04
N GLY A 25 -22.28 -8.66 -14.04
CA GLY A 25 -23.17 -7.53 -14.27
C GLY A 25 -24.28 -7.83 -15.24
N PHE A 26 -25.23 -6.93 -15.26
CA PHE A 26 -26.31 -6.96 -16.22
C PHE A 26 -26.64 -5.52 -16.68
N VAL A 27 -27.15 -5.42 -17.90
CA VAL A 27 -27.56 -4.15 -18.50
C VAL A 27 -28.93 -4.32 -19.11
N PHE A 28 -29.84 -3.44 -18.77
CA PHE A 28 -31.12 -3.26 -19.44
C PHE A 28 -30.97 -2.16 -20.47
N SER A 29 -31.27 -2.45 -21.72
CA SER A 29 -31.24 -1.49 -22.82
C SER A 29 -32.63 -1.28 -23.37
N THR A 30 -33.11 -0.05 -23.30
CA THR A 30 -34.42 0.32 -23.84
C THR A 30 -34.24 1.22 -25.05
N LYS A 31 -34.81 0.79 -26.17
CA LYS A 31 -34.89 1.60 -27.39
C LYS A 31 -36.02 2.59 -27.25
N ILE A 32 -35.73 3.91 -27.32
CA ILE A 32 -36.72 4.98 -27.18
C ILE A 32 -37.35 5.29 -28.54
N GLY A 33 -36.53 5.36 -29.59
CA GLY A 33 -37.05 5.60 -30.94
C GLY A 33 -35.99 5.61 -32.01
N ASN A 34 -36.42 5.58 -33.28
CA ASN A 34 -35.53 5.59 -34.44
C ASN A 34 -35.30 7.01 -34.99
N THR A 35 -36.26 7.92 -34.75
CA THR A 35 -36.26 9.30 -35.27
C THR A 35 -36.12 10.36 -34.19
N THR A 36 -36.23 9.98 -32.93
CA THR A 36 -36.05 10.87 -31.77
C THR A 36 -34.58 11.15 -31.54
N ALA A 37 -34.28 12.29 -30.90
CA ALA A 37 -32.92 12.64 -30.49
C ALA A 37 -32.30 11.57 -29.58
N LEU A 38 -33.08 11.17 -28.56
CA LEU A 38 -32.71 10.08 -27.66
C LEU A 38 -33.05 8.73 -28.33
N ARG A 39 -32.05 7.91 -28.61
CA ARG A 39 -32.18 6.61 -29.27
C ARG A 39 -32.34 5.48 -28.28
N PHE A 40 -31.45 5.43 -27.30
CA PHE A 40 -31.41 4.38 -26.27
C PHE A 40 -31.19 5.00 -24.90
N ALA A 41 -31.81 4.39 -23.90
CA ALA A 41 -31.48 4.52 -22.50
C ALA A 41 -31.09 3.17 -21.92
N ASN A 42 -29.97 3.14 -21.22
CA ASN A 42 -29.43 1.93 -20.62
C ASN A 42 -29.33 2.14 -19.10
N PHE A 43 -29.65 1.09 -18.37
CA PHE A 43 -29.42 0.99 -16.94
C PHE A 43 -28.67 -0.32 -16.65
N GLY A 44 -27.67 -0.28 -15.79
CA GLY A 44 -26.89 -1.46 -15.49
C GLY A 44 -26.44 -1.49 -14.03
N PHE A 45 -26.19 -2.70 -13.58
CA PHE A 45 -25.51 -2.99 -12.33
C PHE A 45 -24.29 -3.85 -12.64
N ASN A 46 -23.18 -3.54 -12.00
CA ASN A 46 -21.95 -4.30 -12.18
C ASN A 46 -21.23 -4.47 -10.83
N TYR A 47 -20.87 -5.70 -10.52
CA TYR A 47 -19.89 -6.04 -9.49
C TYR A 47 -18.52 -6.21 -10.15
N ARG A 48 -17.48 -5.65 -9.53
CA ARG A 48 -16.11 -5.81 -10.00
C ARG A 48 -15.13 -5.83 -8.83
N LYS A 49 -14.20 -6.77 -8.86
CA LYS A 49 -13.02 -6.78 -8.00
C LYS A 49 -11.98 -5.81 -8.57
N MET A 50 -11.86 -4.62 -7.96
CA MET A 50 -10.99 -3.53 -8.42
C MET A 50 -9.51 -3.82 -8.17
N LYS A 51 -9.22 -4.43 -7.02
CA LYS A 51 -7.87 -4.75 -6.56
C LYS A 51 -7.88 -6.07 -5.83
N SER A 52 -6.88 -6.91 -6.07
CA SER A 52 -6.54 -8.04 -5.21
C SER A 52 -5.28 -7.70 -4.45
N PHE A 53 -5.26 -7.99 -3.15
CA PHE A 53 -4.09 -7.82 -2.29
C PHE A 53 -3.32 -9.13 -2.09
N ASN A 54 -3.80 -10.25 -2.66
CA ASN A 54 -3.15 -11.54 -2.50
C ASN A 54 -1.70 -11.49 -2.97
N ARG A 55 -0.78 -11.45 -2.01
CA ARG A 55 0.67 -11.39 -2.24
C ARG A 55 1.40 -12.11 -1.12
N SER A 56 2.50 -12.77 -1.45
CA SER A 56 3.45 -13.27 -0.47
C SER A 56 4.83 -12.74 -0.83
N MET A 57 5.56 -12.24 0.15
CA MET A 57 6.89 -11.69 -0.02
C MET A 57 7.86 -12.32 0.97
N LEU A 58 9.08 -12.58 0.51
CA LEU A 58 10.21 -12.96 1.34
C LEU A 58 11.42 -12.15 0.87
N VAL A 59 12.03 -11.44 1.81
CA VAL A 59 13.27 -10.66 1.58
C VAL A 59 14.27 -11.03 2.65
N SER A 60 15.54 -11.20 2.30
CA SER A 60 16.60 -11.44 3.27
C SER A 60 17.91 -10.81 2.81
N GLY A 61 18.77 -10.51 3.77
CA GLY A 61 20.09 -9.93 3.51
C GLY A 61 20.89 -9.75 4.78
N VAL A 62 22.15 -9.39 4.63
CA VAL A 62 23.05 -9.03 5.73
C VAL A 62 23.35 -7.54 5.65
N PHE A 63 23.18 -6.84 6.74
CA PHE A 63 23.28 -5.39 6.84
C PHE A 63 24.23 -4.99 7.98
N ASN A 64 24.61 -3.73 7.98
CA ASN A 64 25.37 -3.05 9.05
C ASN A 64 24.51 -2.05 9.79
N THR A 65 23.21 -2.26 9.84
CA THR A 65 22.23 -1.47 10.56
C THR A 65 21.12 -2.38 11.06
N SER A 66 20.50 -2.02 12.17
CA SER A 66 19.43 -2.78 12.83
C SER A 66 18.20 -1.93 13.05
N GLN A 67 17.04 -2.57 13.16
CA GLN A 67 15.80 -1.90 13.57
C GLN A 67 15.87 -1.46 15.04
N THR A 68 16.76 -2.03 15.87
CA THR A 68 16.96 -1.60 17.25
C THR A 68 17.40 -0.14 17.35
N VAL A 69 18.12 0.37 16.32
CA VAL A 69 18.46 1.80 16.21
C VAL A 69 17.18 2.64 16.03
N GLN A 70 16.23 2.18 15.20
CA GLN A 70 14.94 2.85 15.07
C GLN A 70 14.16 2.81 16.38
N MET A 71 14.14 1.67 17.08
CA MET A 71 13.47 1.54 18.39
C MET A 71 14.03 2.53 19.40
N ALA A 72 15.36 2.62 19.50
CA ALA A 72 16.03 3.59 20.38
C ALA A 72 15.72 5.05 20.01
N ASN A 73 15.73 5.37 18.72
CA ASN A 73 15.37 6.72 18.25
C ASN A 73 13.92 7.09 18.60
N MET A 74 12.98 6.14 18.50
CA MET A 74 11.56 6.39 18.82
C MET A 74 11.33 6.70 20.31
N VAL A 75 12.22 6.30 21.20
CA VAL A 75 12.13 6.60 22.63
C VAL A 75 13.05 7.75 23.07
N ASN A 76 14.00 8.16 22.23
CA ASN A 76 14.94 9.24 22.49
C ASN A 76 14.53 10.59 21.92
N PHE A 77 13.71 10.61 20.86
CA PHE A 77 13.39 11.86 20.15
C PHE A 77 11.88 12.08 20.11
N ASP A 78 11.49 13.34 20.23
CA ASP A 78 10.12 13.76 20.08
C ASP A 78 9.66 13.78 18.61
N SER A 79 8.41 14.17 18.37
CA SER A 79 7.83 14.28 17.02
C SER A 79 8.42 15.41 16.17
N TYR A 80 9.20 16.31 16.76
CA TYR A 80 9.92 17.41 16.07
C TYR A 80 11.38 17.05 15.78
N GLY A 81 11.85 15.90 16.30
CA GLY A 81 13.23 15.43 16.16
C GLY A 81 14.18 16.02 17.20
N ASP A 82 13.65 16.64 18.24
CA ASP A 82 14.45 17.11 19.37
C ASP A 82 14.73 15.95 20.33
N PHE A 83 15.93 15.94 20.92
CA PHE A 83 16.32 14.91 21.89
C PHE A 83 15.56 15.15 23.20
N ASP A 84 14.54 14.36 23.44
CA ASP A 84 13.71 14.39 24.65
C ASP A 84 13.32 12.94 25.03
N PRO A 85 14.26 12.19 25.64
CA PRO A 85 14.04 10.78 25.92
C PRO A 85 12.92 10.56 26.93
N PHE A 86 12.04 9.62 26.64
CA PHE A 86 10.99 9.20 27.57
C PHE A 86 11.61 8.69 28.86
N LYS A 87 11.04 9.06 30.00
CA LYS A 87 11.46 8.51 31.29
C LYS A 87 11.22 7.00 31.34
N GLU A 88 12.18 6.27 31.90
CA GLU A 88 12.09 4.81 32.03
C GLU A 88 10.80 4.37 32.76
N ALA A 89 10.34 5.13 33.75
CA ALA A 89 9.08 4.87 34.45
C ALA A 89 7.85 4.87 33.52
N ALA A 90 7.88 5.65 32.44
CA ALA A 90 6.78 5.69 31.47
C ALA A 90 6.75 4.40 30.62
N LEU A 91 7.92 3.90 30.21
CA LEU A 91 8.02 2.66 29.42
C LEU A 91 7.71 1.40 30.26
N ARG A 92 7.91 1.48 31.58
CA ARG A 92 7.60 0.37 32.53
C ARG A 92 6.18 0.44 33.11
N SER A 93 5.40 1.46 32.77
CA SER A 93 4.05 1.61 33.31
C SER A 93 3.14 0.49 32.83
N ASP A 94 2.22 0.03 33.69
CA ASP A 94 1.20 -0.97 33.34
C ASP A 94 0.26 -0.49 32.22
N ASP A 95 0.19 0.81 31.97
CA ASP A 95 -0.60 1.44 30.91
C ASP A 95 0.24 1.99 29.75
N ALA A 96 1.52 1.62 29.66
CA ALA A 96 2.44 2.13 28.62
C ALA A 96 1.86 1.99 27.20
N PHE A 97 1.27 0.85 26.86
CA PHE A 97 0.67 0.61 25.53
C PHE A 97 -0.64 1.37 25.29
N GLN A 98 -1.29 1.93 26.31
CA GLN A 98 -2.47 2.79 26.21
C GLN A 98 -2.11 4.28 26.15
N ASN A 99 -0.86 4.63 26.46
CA ASN A 99 -0.40 6.00 26.35
C ASN A 99 -0.22 6.40 24.88
N PRO A 100 -0.99 7.37 24.33
CA PRO A 100 -0.95 7.72 22.93
C PRO A 100 0.35 8.44 22.51
N GLU A 101 1.19 8.83 23.45
CA GLU A 101 2.49 9.46 23.18
C GLU A 101 3.61 8.44 23.02
N LEU A 102 3.44 7.22 23.54
CA LEU A 102 4.48 6.20 23.55
C LEU A 102 4.39 5.27 22.32
N PRO A 103 5.52 5.02 21.63
CA PRO A 103 5.55 4.09 20.49
C PRO A 103 5.53 2.63 20.95
N TRP A 104 4.62 1.83 20.43
CA TRP A 104 4.57 0.40 20.73
C TRP A 104 5.88 -0.32 20.42
N LEU A 105 6.52 0.02 19.29
CA LEU A 105 7.80 -0.58 18.91
C LEU A 105 8.91 -0.23 19.90
N GLY A 106 8.94 0.98 20.44
CA GLY A 106 9.89 1.42 21.45
C GLY A 106 9.67 0.72 22.79
N ILE A 107 8.40 0.61 23.26
CA ILE A 107 8.04 -0.12 24.48
C ILE A 107 8.45 -1.61 24.38
N MET A 108 8.13 -2.25 23.25
CA MET A 108 8.48 -3.65 23.01
C MET A 108 10.00 -3.85 22.95
N GLY A 109 10.72 -2.92 22.31
CA GLY A 109 12.19 -2.91 22.25
C GLY A 109 12.81 -2.78 23.64
N TYR A 110 12.27 -1.91 24.49
CA TYR A 110 12.70 -1.74 25.87
C TYR A 110 12.42 -3.03 26.69
N ASN A 111 11.21 -3.58 26.62
CA ASN A 111 10.83 -4.81 27.34
C ASN A 111 11.64 -6.03 26.89
N ALA A 112 12.13 -6.03 25.65
CA ALA A 112 12.95 -7.09 25.07
C ALA A 112 14.47 -6.88 25.23
N HIS A 113 14.91 -5.87 25.98
CA HIS A 113 16.31 -5.50 26.12
C HIS A 113 17.03 -5.18 24.80
N LEU A 114 16.28 -4.84 23.76
CA LEU A 114 16.81 -4.36 22.48
C LEU A 114 17.09 -2.86 22.49
N VAL A 115 16.57 -2.17 23.51
CA VAL A 115 16.76 -0.75 23.81
C VAL A 115 17.04 -0.64 25.30
N ASN A 116 18.22 -0.13 25.65
CA ASN A 116 18.68 -0.12 27.03
C ASN A 116 18.92 1.30 27.53
N PRO A 117 18.55 1.63 28.80
CA PRO A 117 18.81 2.96 29.35
C PRO A 117 20.30 3.18 29.58
N VAL A 118 20.74 4.41 29.30
CA VAL A 118 22.11 4.84 29.51
C VAL A 118 22.12 5.88 30.63
N TYR A 119 23.06 5.72 31.54
CA TYR A 119 23.26 6.64 32.67
C TYR A 119 24.70 7.18 32.64
N GLY A 120 24.83 8.47 32.86
CA GLY A 120 26.12 9.13 32.93
C GLY A 120 26.92 8.79 34.19
N GLU A 121 28.14 9.24 34.24
CA GLU A 121 29.02 9.02 35.41
C GLU A 121 28.59 9.91 36.58
N VAL A 122 28.58 9.33 37.78
CA VAL A 122 28.42 10.07 39.04
C VAL A 122 29.75 10.72 39.42
N ASP A 123 29.79 12.00 39.64
CA ASP A 123 30.98 12.69 40.11
C ASP A 123 31.35 12.16 41.54
N PRO A 124 32.46 11.40 41.67
CA PRO A 124 32.84 10.82 42.96
C PRO A 124 33.22 11.85 44.06
N LYS A 125 33.27 13.13 43.69
CA LYS A 125 33.59 14.23 44.62
C LYS A 125 32.38 14.96 45.21
N LYS A 126 31.17 14.64 44.71
CA LYS A 126 29.92 15.16 45.33
C LYS A 126 29.58 14.35 46.56
N GLU A 127 29.42 15.03 47.71
CA GLU A 127 29.04 14.40 49.01
C GLU A 127 27.59 13.88 48.99
N ASP A 128 26.70 14.45 48.17
CA ASP A 128 25.34 13.96 47.97
C ASP A 128 25.37 12.90 46.88
N LYS A 129 24.99 11.67 47.23
CA LYS A 129 24.82 10.53 46.28
C LYS A 129 23.55 10.78 45.43
N GLU A 130 23.69 11.68 44.46
CA GLU A 130 22.70 11.82 43.40
C GLU A 130 22.75 10.55 42.52
N ASP A 131 21.60 10.05 42.12
CA ASP A 131 21.53 9.01 41.11
C ASP A 131 22.21 9.46 39.82
N PRO A 132 22.88 8.56 39.07
CA PRO A 132 23.52 8.94 37.82
C PRO A 132 22.52 9.58 36.86
N PRO A 133 22.90 10.70 36.19
CA PRO A 133 22.00 11.37 35.26
C PRO A 133 21.61 10.45 34.13
N PHE A 134 20.30 10.37 33.83
CA PHE A 134 19.80 9.62 32.70
C PHE A 134 20.15 10.34 31.40
N GLU A 135 20.82 9.64 30.47
CA GLU A 135 21.32 10.17 29.20
C GLU A 135 20.53 9.70 27.97
N GLY A 136 19.48 8.89 28.18
CA GLY A 136 18.63 8.34 27.10
C GLY A 136 18.79 6.83 26.93
N TYR A 137 18.61 6.35 25.72
CA TYR A 137 18.61 4.93 25.41
C TYR A 137 19.60 4.61 24.28
N GLU A 138 20.27 3.46 24.38
CA GLU A 138 21.08 2.90 23.31
C GLU A 138 20.46 1.64 22.72
N PRO A 139 20.68 1.36 21.41
CA PRO A 139 20.24 0.13 20.78
C PRO A 139 21.12 -1.07 21.19
N TYR A 140 20.56 -2.26 21.17
CA TYR A 140 21.34 -3.51 21.35
C TYR A 140 22.43 -3.67 20.28
N PHE A 141 22.15 -3.23 19.06
CA PHE A 141 23.10 -3.23 17.94
C PHE A 141 24.29 -2.29 18.22
N GLN A 142 25.52 -2.83 18.13
CA GLN A 142 26.74 -2.10 18.36
C GLN A 142 27.47 -1.74 17.07
N ALA A 143 28.28 -0.68 17.12
CA ALA A 143 29.07 -0.26 15.97
C ALA A 143 30.11 -1.35 15.59
N GLY A 144 30.00 -1.84 14.36
CA GLY A 144 30.86 -2.91 13.82
C GLY A 144 30.19 -4.28 13.74
N ASP A 145 28.99 -4.43 14.33
CA ASP A 145 28.20 -5.65 14.18
C ASP A 145 27.65 -5.80 12.75
N ALA A 146 27.31 -7.02 12.39
CA ALA A 146 26.53 -7.35 11.21
C ALA A 146 25.19 -7.96 11.64
N VAL A 147 24.13 -7.68 10.88
CA VAL A 147 22.79 -8.18 11.14
C VAL A 147 22.29 -8.97 9.95
N SER A 148 21.93 -10.24 10.18
CA SER A 148 21.19 -11.03 9.22
C SER A 148 19.71 -10.69 9.37
N GLN A 149 19.13 -10.02 8.38
CA GLN A 149 17.73 -9.62 8.39
C GLN A 149 16.91 -10.48 7.43
N SER A 150 15.72 -10.86 7.86
CA SER A 150 14.72 -11.46 6.98
C SER A 150 13.34 -10.91 7.27
N TYR A 151 12.58 -10.68 6.20
CA TYR A 151 11.19 -10.24 6.26
C TYR A 151 10.32 -11.17 5.44
N ARG A 152 9.28 -11.68 6.05
CA ARG A 152 8.24 -12.48 5.40
C ARG A 152 6.91 -11.81 5.60
N SER A 153 6.12 -11.69 4.52
CA SER A 153 4.72 -11.25 4.63
C SER A 153 3.78 -12.06 3.75
N LYS A 154 2.56 -12.14 4.20
CA LYS A 154 1.42 -12.67 3.45
C LYS A 154 0.29 -11.66 3.54
N GLU A 155 -0.20 -11.27 2.38
CA GLU A 155 -1.30 -10.33 2.24
C GLU A 155 -2.48 -11.02 1.58
N SER A 156 -3.71 -10.63 1.94
CA SER A 156 -4.95 -11.12 1.38
C SER A 156 -6.03 -10.04 1.36
N GLY A 157 -7.17 -10.35 0.69
CA GLY A 157 -8.28 -9.43 0.58
C GLY A 157 -8.35 -8.69 -0.75
N GLY A 158 -9.12 -7.60 -0.76
CA GLY A 158 -9.34 -6.84 -1.99
C GLY A 158 -10.19 -5.59 -1.82
N ILE A 159 -10.35 -4.88 -2.93
CA ILE A 159 -11.31 -3.79 -3.07
C ILE A 159 -12.37 -4.26 -4.07
N HIS A 160 -13.61 -4.28 -3.63
CA HIS A 160 -14.78 -4.66 -4.41
C HIS A 160 -15.60 -3.42 -4.73
N SER A 161 -16.06 -3.30 -5.99
CA SER A 161 -16.92 -2.21 -6.46
C SER A 161 -18.27 -2.75 -6.89
N PHE A 162 -19.32 -2.08 -6.47
CA PHE A 162 -20.71 -2.28 -6.89
C PHE A 162 -21.15 -1.00 -7.59
N ASP A 163 -21.24 -1.06 -8.92
CA ASP A 163 -21.49 0.11 -9.75
C ASP A 163 -22.94 0.12 -10.26
N LEU A 164 -23.66 1.22 -10.00
CA LEU A 164 -24.95 1.52 -10.61
C LEU A 164 -24.71 2.47 -11.78
N ASN A 165 -25.10 2.05 -12.99
CA ASN A 165 -24.77 2.73 -14.23
C ASN A 165 -26.02 3.19 -14.95
N GLY A 166 -26.02 4.41 -15.43
CA GLY A 166 -27.00 4.95 -16.38
C GLY A 166 -26.30 5.49 -17.62
N ALA A 167 -26.82 5.21 -18.82
CA ALA A 167 -26.27 5.76 -20.05
C ALA A 167 -27.35 6.09 -21.07
N LEU A 168 -27.14 7.21 -21.78
CA LEU A 168 -28.03 7.71 -22.82
C LEU A 168 -27.28 7.80 -24.15
N ASN A 169 -27.95 7.43 -25.24
CA ASN A 169 -27.43 7.53 -26.59
C ASN A 169 -28.26 8.54 -27.38
N PHE A 170 -27.63 9.61 -27.84
CA PHE A 170 -28.26 10.65 -28.68
C PHE A 170 -27.75 10.55 -30.12
N TYR A 171 -28.66 10.41 -31.07
CA TYR A 171 -28.42 10.36 -32.50
C TYR A 171 -27.41 9.29 -32.97
N ASP A 172 -27.10 8.25 -32.14
CA ASP A 172 -26.02 7.30 -32.36
C ASP A 172 -24.62 7.93 -32.52
N ARG A 173 -24.49 9.16 -32.05
CA ARG A 173 -23.25 9.98 -32.16
C ARG A 173 -22.72 10.47 -30.83
N PHE A 174 -23.62 10.85 -29.91
CA PHE A 174 -23.25 11.37 -28.60
C PHE A 174 -23.78 10.45 -27.52
N TYR A 175 -22.90 9.97 -26.68
CA TYR A 175 -23.21 9.08 -25.57
C TYR A 175 -22.78 9.76 -24.28
N VAL A 176 -23.64 9.76 -23.28
CA VAL A 176 -23.34 10.22 -21.93
C VAL A 176 -23.67 9.11 -20.95
N GLY A 177 -22.78 8.88 -20.00
CA GLY A 177 -22.96 7.87 -18.96
C GLY A 177 -22.57 8.40 -17.60
N ALA A 178 -23.30 7.98 -16.60
CA ALA A 178 -23.03 8.27 -15.20
C ALA A 178 -22.99 6.97 -14.39
N THR A 179 -22.14 6.92 -13.38
CA THR A 179 -21.98 5.75 -12.50
C THR A 179 -21.87 6.21 -11.07
N LEU A 180 -22.68 5.61 -10.19
CA LEU A 180 -22.48 5.66 -8.75
C LEU A 180 -21.73 4.38 -8.34
N GLY A 181 -20.52 4.53 -7.81
CA GLY A 181 -19.67 3.43 -7.32
C GLY A 181 -19.77 3.32 -5.82
N LEU A 182 -20.09 2.12 -5.33
CA LEU A 182 -20.02 1.74 -3.92
C LEU A 182 -18.90 0.74 -3.73
N TYR A 183 -18.08 0.93 -2.71
CA TYR A 183 -16.88 0.13 -2.49
C TYR A 183 -16.92 -0.58 -1.15
N SER A 184 -16.40 -1.81 -1.14
CA SER A 184 -16.05 -2.54 0.07
C SER A 184 -14.56 -2.85 0.03
N VAL A 185 -13.87 -2.58 1.13
CA VAL A 185 -12.45 -2.81 1.31
C VAL A 185 -12.27 -3.83 2.42
N ASN A 186 -11.46 -4.84 2.16
CA ASN A 186 -10.89 -5.70 3.19
C ASN A 186 -9.43 -5.98 2.85
N TYR A 187 -8.57 -5.88 3.84
CA TYR A 187 -7.14 -6.12 3.70
C TYR A 187 -6.62 -6.77 4.97
N ASP A 188 -5.91 -7.87 4.79
CA ASP A 188 -5.25 -8.61 5.86
C ASP A 188 -3.78 -8.77 5.53
N ARG A 189 -2.89 -8.53 6.50
CA ARG A 189 -1.46 -8.80 6.38
C ARG A 189 -0.95 -9.42 7.66
N THR A 190 -0.31 -10.58 7.53
CA THR A 190 0.55 -11.17 8.55
C THR A 190 1.99 -11.02 8.10
N SER A 191 2.87 -10.54 8.97
CA SER A 191 4.30 -10.40 8.68
C SER A 191 5.17 -10.79 9.85
N GLU A 192 6.36 -11.29 9.52
CA GLU A 192 7.44 -11.59 10.47
C GLU A 192 8.72 -10.94 9.98
N TYR A 193 9.36 -10.21 10.86
CA TYR A 193 10.68 -9.61 10.66
C TYR A 193 11.65 -10.20 11.69
N ASN A 194 12.80 -10.68 11.22
CA ASN A 194 13.81 -11.29 12.07
C ASN A 194 15.14 -10.56 11.91
N GLU A 195 15.85 -10.40 13.01
CA GLU A 195 17.25 -10.00 13.05
C GLU A 195 18.05 -10.99 13.88
N ASP A 196 19.17 -11.48 13.33
CA ASP A 196 20.18 -12.25 14.02
C ASP A 196 21.47 -11.42 14.02
N PHE A 197 22.02 -11.17 15.22
CA PHE A 197 23.19 -10.34 15.42
C PHE A 197 24.48 -11.17 15.37
N THR A 198 25.51 -10.60 14.75
CA THR A 198 26.85 -11.19 14.66
C THR A 198 27.85 -10.11 14.98
N ASP A 199 28.71 -10.36 15.95
CA ASP A 199 29.76 -9.43 16.36
C ASP A 199 30.85 -9.28 15.27
N LYS A 200 31.75 -8.35 15.47
CA LYS A 200 32.90 -8.09 14.57
C LYS A 200 33.84 -9.29 14.41
N ASP A 201 33.83 -10.23 15.34
CA ASP A 201 34.66 -11.44 15.32
C ASP A 201 33.92 -12.61 14.65
N GLY A 202 32.67 -12.42 14.25
CA GLY A 202 31.84 -13.39 13.53
C GLY A 202 31.05 -14.34 14.45
N ASN A 203 30.97 -14.05 15.76
CA ASN A 203 30.18 -14.84 16.69
C ASN A 203 28.75 -14.31 16.72
N GLY A 204 27.77 -15.21 16.73
CA GLY A 204 26.39 -14.87 16.96
C GLY A 204 26.16 -14.48 18.44
N HIS A 205 25.40 -13.41 18.67
CA HIS A 205 25.06 -12.95 20.00
C HIS A 205 23.57 -12.62 20.17
N GLY A 206 22.75 -13.50 19.62
CA GLY A 206 21.31 -13.43 19.78
C GLY A 206 20.56 -12.81 18.62
N GLY A 207 19.26 -12.66 18.80
CA GLY A 207 18.37 -12.14 17.78
C GLY A 207 16.95 -11.91 18.28
N TYR A 208 16.09 -11.46 17.39
CA TYR A 208 14.67 -11.32 17.69
C TYR A 208 13.80 -11.54 16.47
N THR A 209 12.53 -11.82 16.73
CA THR A 209 11.45 -11.89 15.74
C THR A 209 10.34 -10.93 16.13
N LEU A 210 10.02 -9.99 15.26
CA LEU A 210 8.87 -9.10 15.37
C LEU A 210 7.75 -9.59 14.45
N GLY A 211 6.66 -10.09 15.01
CA GLY A 211 5.48 -10.48 14.27
C GLY A 211 4.41 -9.41 14.32
N ASN A 212 3.67 -9.24 13.22
CA ASN A 212 2.58 -8.29 13.10
C ASN A 212 1.41 -8.90 12.35
N ASP A 213 0.20 -8.68 12.86
CA ASP A 213 -1.04 -8.86 12.13
C ASP A 213 -1.74 -7.51 11.99
N PHE A 214 -2.16 -7.21 10.76
CA PHE A 214 -2.73 -5.91 10.40
C PHE A 214 -3.93 -6.09 9.49
N TRP A 215 -5.05 -5.45 9.84
CA TRP A 215 -6.31 -5.51 9.11
C TRP A 215 -6.81 -4.12 8.78
N VAL A 216 -7.42 -3.98 7.60
CA VAL A 216 -8.15 -2.77 7.21
C VAL A 216 -9.47 -3.17 6.60
N ASP A 217 -10.55 -2.72 7.20
CA ASP A 217 -11.91 -2.89 6.70
C ASP A 217 -12.54 -1.53 6.42
N GLY A 218 -13.47 -1.49 5.48
CA GLY A 218 -14.24 -0.27 5.26
C GLY A 218 -15.04 -0.23 3.99
N SER A 219 -15.63 0.94 3.76
CA SER A 219 -16.47 1.20 2.61
C SER A 219 -16.15 2.56 1.98
N GLY A 220 -16.58 2.74 0.75
CA GLY A 220 -16.37 4.00 0.04
C GLY A 220 -17.45 4.26 -1.00
N VAL A 221 -17.50 5.51 -1.47
CA VAL A 221 -18.42 5.95 -2.51
C VAL A 221 -17.74 6.93 -3.44
N ASP A 222 -18.04 6.83 -4.75
CA ASP A 222 -17.64 7.80 -5.75
C ASP A 222 -18.74 7.99 -6.82
N PHE A 223 -18.54 9.01 -7.64
CA PHE A 223 -19.36 9.29 -8.81
C PHE A 223 -18.46 9.44 -10.04
N LYS A 224 -18.91 8.89 -11.20
CA LYS A 224 -18.19 8.96 -12.47
C LYS A 224 -19.12 9.47 -13.54
N LEU A 225 -18.60 10.37 -14.38
CA LEU A 225 -19.32 10.92 -15.53
C LEU A 225 -18.44 10.73 -16.77
N GLY A 226 -19.02 10.21 -17.84
CA GLY A 226 -18.31 9.96 -19.08
C GLY A 226 -19.10 10.34 -20.32
N PHE A 227 -18.36 10.73 -21.36
CA PHE A 227 -18.89 11.12 -22.66
C PHE A 227 -18.14 10.40 -23.78
N ILE A 228 -18.86 9.99 -24.82
CA ILE A 228 -18.28 9.52 -26.07
C ILE A 228 -18.93 10.26 -27.23
N LEU A 229 -18.12 10.73 -28.15
CA LEU A 229 -18.55 11.41 -29.38
C LEU A 229 -18.02 10.67 -30.61
N ARG A 230 -18.89 10.47 -31.60
CA ARG A 230 -18.53 10.09 -32.96
C ARG A 230 -18.62 11.36 -33.84
N PRO A 231 -17.49 12.05 -34.08
CA PRO A 231 -17.52 13.37 -34.76
C PRO A 231 -17.94 13.25 -36.23
N PHE A 232 -17.65 12.11 -36.88
CA PHE A 232 -17.90 11.93 -38.31
C PHE A 232 -18.90 10.77 -38.54
N GLU A 233 -19.94 10.98 -39.35
CA GLU A 233 -20.96 9.95 -39.66
C GLU A 233 -20.40 8.79 -40.43
N SER A 234 -19.53 9.07 -41.39
CA SER A 234 -18.90 8.09 -42.31
C SER A 234 -17.71 7.34 -41.66
N SER A 235 -17.29 7.72 -40.46
CA SER A 235 -16.12 7.17 -39.79
C SER A 235 -16.50 6.45 -38.51
N SER A 236 -15.79 5.35 -38.22
CA SER A 236 -15.84 4.63 -36.96
C SER A 236 -15.05 5.33 -35.82
N PHE A 237 -14.41 6.46 -36.12
CA PHE A 237 -13.61 7.21 -35.16
C PHE A 237 -14.47 7.71 -33.97
N ARG A 238 -13.97 7.51 -32.76
CA ARG A 238 -14.62 7.92 -31.51
C ARG A 238 -13.60 8.61 -30.62
N ILE A 239 -14.05 9.63 -29.93
CA ILE A 239 -13.32 10.28 -28.84
C ILE A 239 -14.16 10.17 -27.56
N GLY A 240 -13.49 9.99 -26.45
CA GLY A 240 -14.13 9.91 -25.14
C GLY A 240 -13.40 10.74 -24.11
N ALA A 241 -14.17 11.20 -23.13
CA ALA A 241 -13.65 11.84 -21.94
C ALA A 241 -14.45 11.37 -20.72
N ALA A 242 -13.79 11.21 -19.59
CA ALA A 242 -14.45 10.89 -18.35
C ALA A 242 -13.77 11.59 -17.16
N VAL A 243 -14.59 11.90 -16.17
CA VAL A 243 -14.14 12.42 -14.88
C VAL A 243 -14.69 11.53 -13.77
N HIS A 244 -13.82 11.19 -12.81
CA HIS A 244 -14.18 10.48 -11.60
C HIS A 244 -13.93 11.41 -10.43
N THR A 245 -14.94 11.55 -9.58
CA THR A 245 -14.76 12.26 -8.32
C THR A 245 -13.76 11.54 -7.41
N PRO A 246 -13.27 12.16 -6.36
CA PRO A 246 -12.65 11.43 -5.27
C PRO A 246 -13.56 10.30 -4.80
N THR A 247 -12.95 9.18 -4.42
CA THR A 247 -13.63 8.15 -3.65
C THR A 247 -13.49 8.52 -2.17
N PHE A 248 -14.61 8.62 -1.49
CA PHE A 248 -14.69 8.91 -0.06
C PHE A 248 -14.76 7.59 0.68
N PHE A 249 -13.64 7.18 1.26
CA PHE A 249 -13.56 5.98 2.08
C PHE A 249 -13.70 6.31 3.56
N SER A 250 -14.41 5.43 4.30
CA SER A 250 -14.35 5.33 5.75
C SER A 250 -13.70 3.99 6.07
N LEU A 251 -12.55 4.03 6.73
CA LEU A 251 -11.70 2.88 6.97
C LEU A 251 -11.43 2.74 8.47
N LYS A 252 -11.35 1.49 8.89
CA LYS A 252 -10.96 1.09 10.22
C LYS A 252 -9.78 0.13 10.10
N GLU A 253 -8.69 0.46 10.77
CA GLU A 253 -7.53 -0.44 10.87
C GLU A 253 -7.40 -0.99 12.27
N ARG A 254 -6.89 -2.22 12.35
CA ARG A 254 -6.53 -2.90 13.59
C ARG A 254 -5.18 -3.54 13.42
N ASN A 255 -4.42 -3.58 14.49
CA ASN A 255 -3.12 -4.24 14.50
C ASN A 255 -2.85 -4.93 15.83
N THR A 256 -2.16 -6.06 15.75
CA THR A 256 -1.51 -6.69 16.87
C THR A 256 -0.03 -6.92 16.55
N ALA A 257 0.78 -7.07 17.59
CA ALA A 257 2.19 -7.37 17.44
C ALA A 257 2.67 -8.31 18.53
N TYR A 258 3.76 -9.00 18.26
CA TYR A 258 4.58 -9.65 19.28
C TYR A 258 6.06 -9.49 18.92
N LEU A 259 6.91 -9.43 19.93
CA LEU A 259 8.34 -9.45 19.77
C LEU A 259 8.90 -10.58 20.65
N ARG A 260 9.46 -11.61 19.98
CA ARG A 260 10.17 -12.71 20.63
C ARG A 260 11.66 -12.42 20.51
N PHE A 261 12.36 -12.49 21.60
CA PHE A 261 13.80 -12.25 21.62
C PHE A 261 14.55 -13.45 22.27
N ASP A 262 15.77 -13.67 21.83
CA ASP A 262 16.70 -14.67 22.30
C ASP A 262 18.12 -14.05 22.23
N LEU A 263 18.49 -13.34 23.28
CA LEU A 263 19.73 -12.58 23.36
C LEU A 263 20.79 -13.30 24.20
N SER A 264 20.37 -14.16 25.14
CA SER A 264 21.20 -15.04 25.94
C SER A 264 20.33 -16.09 26.65
N GLU A 265 20.95 -17.06 27.36
CA GLU A 265 20.23 -18.09 28.12
C GLU A 265 19.25 -17.47 29.14
N ASP A 266 19.59 -16.30 29.73
CA ASP A 266 18.77 -15.59 30.72
C ASP A 266 17.83 -14.55 30.09
N LEU A 267 18.04 -14.18 28.83
CA LEU A 267 17.28 -13.16 28.10
C LEU A 267 16.61 -13.79 26.88
N ASN A 268 15.60 -14.62 27.15
CA ASN A 268 14.81 -15.31 26.12
C ASN A 268 13.35 -15.31 26.54
N ASP A 269 12.51 -14.49 25.88
CA ASP A 269 11.09 -14.34 26.20
C ASP A 269 10.31 -13.71 25.02
N ILE A 270 9.04 -13.41 25.26
CA ILE A 270 8.14 -12.77 24.31
C ILE A 270 7.43 -11.58 24.98
N THR A 271 7.41 -10.43 24.29
CA THR A 271 6.62 -9.27 24.70
C THR A 271 5.54 -8.96 23.68
N LYS A 272 4.39 -8.49 24.15
CA LYS A 272 3.23 -8.10 23.34
C LYS A 272 2.61 -6.84 23.91
N PRO A 273 1.86 -6.06 23.13
CA PRO A 273 1.01 -5.02 23.69
C PRO A 273 -0.04 -5.60 24.65
N TYR A 274 -0.20 -4.97 25.80
CA TYR A 274 -1.17 -5.36 26.82
C TYR A 274 -1.93 -4.14 27.36
N ASP A 275 -3.14 -4.40 27.89
CA ASP A 275 -3.91 -3.39 28.62
C ASP A 275 -3.41 -3.25 30.08
N ALA A 276 -3.91 -2.26 30.82
CA ALA A 276 -3.54 -2.02 32.21
C ALA A 276 -3.86 -3.19 33.17
N ARG A 277 -4.54 -4.25 32.69
CA ARG A 277 -4.83 -5.48 33.44
C ARG A 277 -3.90 -6.63 33.01
N GLY A 278 -3.01 -6.40 32.06
CA GLY A 278 -2.09 -7.40 31.52
C GLY A 278 -2.68 -8.32 30.46
N ASN A 279 -3.87 -8.00 29.90
CA ASN A 279 -4.41 -8.78 28.79
C ASN A 279 -3.83 -8.29 27.46
N ASP A 280 -3.64 -9.20 26.50
CA ASP A 280 -3.25 -8.84 25.13
C ASP A 280 -4.22 -7.77 24.58
N THR A 281 -3.69 -6.72 23.94
CA THR A 281 -4.48 -5.62 23.39
C THR A 281 -4.20 -5.42 21.91
N GLU A 282 -5.18 -4.85 21.22
CA GLU A 282 -5.11 -4.49 19.80
C GLU A 282 -5.06 -2.96 19.65
N GLY A 283 -4.25 -2.49 18.72
CA GLY A 283 -4.33 -1.11 18.25
C GLY A 283 -5.48 -0.96 17.27
N GLU A 284 -6.30 0.04 17.46
CA GLU A 284 -7.44 0.33 16.60
C GLU A 284 -7.42 1.81 16.20
N TYR A 285 -7.66 2.08 14.90
CA TYR A 285 -7.68 3.42 14.38
C TYR A 285 -8.69 3.58 13.25
N GLU A 286 -9.56 4.57 13.36
CA GLU A 286 -10.56 4.91 12.35
C GLU A 286 -10.18 6.21 11.63
N TYR A 287 -10.31 6.22 10.31
CA TYR A 287 -10.01 7.40 9.51
C TYR A 287 -10.81 7.43 8.20
N LYS A 288 -10.89 8.61 7.61
CA LYS A 288 -11.44 8.84 6.28
C LYS A 288 -10.31 9.08 5.30
N LEU A 289 -10.35 8.35 4.17
CA LEU A 289 -9.41 8.55 3.06
C LEU A 289 -10.17 9.12 1.86
N ILE A 290 -9.77 10.31 1.41
CA ILE A 290 -10.31 10.95 0.22
C ILE A 290 -9.27 10.80 -0.88
N THR A 291 -9.61 10.03 -1.94
CA THR A 291 -8.70 9.81 -3.07
C THR A 291 -8.70 11.00 -4.02
N PRO A 292 -7.70 11.13 -4.91
CA PRO A 292 -7.68 12.17 -5.92
C PRO A 292 -8.79 12.04 -6.96
N TRP A 293 -9.09 13.15 -7.62
CA TRP A 293 -9.82 13.16 -8.89
C TRP A 293 -9.05 12.37 -9.95
N LYS A 294 -9.79 11.76 -10.90
CA LYS A 294 -9.20 11.14 -12.09
C LYS A 294 -9.85 11.70 -13.35
N PHE A 295 -9.02 11.99 -14.33
CA PHE A 295 -9.43 12.51 -15.64
C PHE A 295 -8.95 11.55 -16.71
N ASN A 296 -9.87 11.11 -17.56
CA ASN A 296 -9.59 10.19 -18.66
C ASN A 296 -9.90 10.85 -19.99
N ALA A 297 -9.04 10.63 -20.96
CA ALA A 297 -9.27 10.95 -22.37
C ALA A 297 -8.98 9.71 -23.22
N SER A 298 -9.80 9.44 -24.21
CA SER A 298 -9.67 8.25 -25.04
C SER A 298 -10.00 8.50 -26.49
N MET A 299 -9.43 7.69 -27.36
CA MET A 299 -9.80 7.63 -28.77
C MET A 299 -9.83 6.18 -29.24
N GLY A 300 -10.73 5.89 -30.16
CA GLY A 300 -10.89 4.57 -30.75
C GLY A 300 -11.20 4.65 -32.24
N TYR A 301 -10.69 3.70 -32.96
CA TYR A 301 -10.93 3.58 -34.39
C TYR A 301 -11.11 2.11 -34.79
N THR A 302 -12.09 1.86 -35.68
CA THR A 302 -12.32 0.53 -36.23
C THR A 302 -12.07 0.55 -37.72
N ILE A 303 -11.24 -0.35 -38.22
CA ILE A 303 -10.90 -0.50 -39.62
C ILE A 303 -11.71 -1.68 -40.19
N GLY A 304 -12.70 -1.36 -41.00
CA GLY A 304 -13.65 -2.37 -41.47
C GLY A 304 -14.32 -3.10 -40.34
N SER A 305 -14.48 -4.43 -40.47
CA SER A 305 -15.02 -5.33 -39.45
C SER A 305 -13.92 -6.10 -38.69
N SER A 306 -12.65 -5.93 -39.07
CA SER A 306 -11.56 -6.84 -38.72
C SER A 306 -10.59 -6.28 -37.68
N VAL A 307 -10.42 -4.98 -37.58
CA VAL A 307 -9.43 -4.38 -36.66
C VAL A 307 -10.08 -3.29 -35.83
N ALA A 308 -9.90 -3.32 -34.53
CA ALA A 308 -10.24 -2.23 -33.62
C ALA A 308 -8.99 -1.78 -32.85
N LEU A 309 -8.77 -0.45 -32.79
CA LEU A 309 -7.66 0.18 -32.08
C LEU A 309 -8.22 1.11 -31.03
N GLY A 310 -7.55 1.18 -29.87
CA GLY A 310 -7.92 2.08 -28.78
C GLY A 310 -6.70 2.60 -28.04
N VAL A 311 -6.77 3.88 -27.66
CA VAL A 311 -5.79 4.54 -26.80
C VAL A 311 -6.55 5.28 -25.72
N GLU A 312 -6.08 5.18 -24.48
CA GLU A 312 -6.63 5.90 -23.33
C GLU A 312 -5.48 6.46 -22.49
N TYR A 313 -5.67 7.68 -22.04
CA TYR A 313 -4.79 8.35 -21.09
C TYR A 313 -5.59 8.74 -19.84
N GLU A 314 -5.05 8.40 -18.66
CA GLU A 314 -5.62 8.76 -17.36
C GLU A 314 -4.61 9.59 -16.57
N TYR A 315 -5.09 10.66 -15.97
CA TYR A 315 -4.34 11.52 -15.06
C TYR A 315 -4.97 11.52 -13.67
N SER A 316 -4.14 11.40 -12.63
CA SER A 316 -4.57 11.52 -11.24
C SER A 316 -3.45 12.09 -10.38
N ASP A 317 -3.69 13.25 -9.77
CA ASP A 317 -2.71 13.86 -8.87
C ASP A 317 -2.80 13.26 -7.47
N ARG A 318 -1.90 12.31 -7.16
CA ARG A 318 -1.88 11.62 -5.88
C ARG A 318 -1.52 12.52 -4.69
N THR A 319 -0.92 13.69 -4.93
CA THR A 319 -0.59 14.66 -3.88
C THR A 319 -1.83 15.31 -3.27
N SER A 320 -2.97 15.24 -3.96
CA SER A 320 -4.24 15.82 -3.52
C SER A 320 -5.08 14.88 -2.64
N ALA A 321 -4.61 13.65 -2.40
CA ALA A 321 -5.29 12.75 -1.47
C ALA A 321 -5.20 13.29 -0.04
N LYS A 322 -6.24 13.01 0.76
CA LYS A 322 -6.35 13.51 2.13
C LYS A 322 -6.72 12.38 3.08
N MET A 323 -6.08 12.39 4.23
CA MET A 323 -6.49 11.59 5.38
C MET A 323 -7.11 12.52 6.44
N LYS A 324 -8.21 12.09 7.00
CA LYS A 324 -8.96 12.82 8.02
C LYS A 324 -9.36 11.88 9.13
N ASP A 325 -9.50 12.42 10.33
CA ASP A 325 -10.11 11.70 11.44
C ASP A 325 -11.64 11.48 11.21
N PRO A 326 -12.32 10.72 12.08
CA PRO A 326 -13.76 10.51 12.00
C PRO A 326 -14.58 11.81 12.06
N ASP A 327 -14.09 12.85 12.73
CA ASP A 327 -14.74 14.14 12.88
C ASP A 327 -14.53 15.07 11.66
N GLY A 328 -13.57 14.75 10.79
CA GLY A 328 -13.30 15.44 9.53
C GLY A 328 -12.11 16.40 9.56
N TYR A 329 -11.33 16.44 10.63
CA TYR A 329 -10.08 17.19 10.69
C TYR A 329 -8.98 16.49 9.88
N GLU A 330 -8.11 17.26 9.24
CA GLU A 330 -7.00 16.68 8.47
C GLU A 330 -5.92 16.13 9.41
N LEU A 331 -5.51 14.89 9.14
CA LEU A 331 -4.43 14.22 9.85
C LEU A 331 -3.06 14.62 9.28
N GLY A 332 -2.00 14.54 10.09
CA GLY A 332 -0.62 14.83 9.69
C GLY A 332 -0.16 14.05 8.46
N GLN A 333 -0.63 12.81 8.27
CA GLN A 333 -0.38 11.97 7.10
C GLN A 333 -0.80 12.63 5.78
N THR A 334 -1.72 13.61 5.79
CA THR A 334 -2.05 14.40 4.60
C THR A 334 -0.85 15.22 4.11
N ALA A 335 -0.05 15.78 5.02
CA ALA A 335 1.17 16.49 4.68
C ALA A 335 2.23 15.54 4.11
N ASP A 336 2.37 14.33 4.66
CA ASP A 336 3.27 13.29 4.17
C ASP A 336 2.91 12.82 2.76
N ILE A 337 1.62 12.61 2.50
CA ILE A 337 1.11 12.31 1.16
C ILE A 337 1.55 13.38 0.16
N LYS A 338 1.37 14.65 0.49
CA LYS A 338 1.77 15.78 -0.36
C LYS A 338 3.28 15.86 -0.56
N ALA A 339 4.06 15.55 0.49
CA ALA A 339 5.51 15.59 0.43
C ALA A 339 6.09 14.43 -0.40
N MET A 340 5.54 13.21 -0.28
CA MET A 340 6.15 11.99 -0.80
C MET A 340 5.53 11.47 -2.09
N MET A 341 4.26 11.79 -2.38
CA MET A 341 3.59 11.33 -3.59
C MET A 341 3.76 12.31 -4.77
N LYS A 342 3.39 11.85 -5.97
CA LYS A 342 3.36 12.64 -7.20
C LYS A 342 2.17 12.26 -8.06
N ALA A 343 1.92 13.06 -9.11
CA ALA A 343 0.90 12.74 -10.11
C ALA A 343 1.21 11.42 -10.81
N VAL A 344 0.17 10.63 -11.06
CA VAL A 344 0.22 9.36 -11.78
C VAL A 344 -0.42 9.53 -13.14
N HIS A 345 0.33 9.12 -14.15
CA HIS A 345 -0.09 9.06 -15.54
C HIS A 345 -0.23 7.60 -15.94
N THR A 346 -1.36 7.25 -16.53
CA THR A 346 -1.59 5.91 -17.07
C THR A 346 -1.89 6.00 -18.55
N LEU A 347 -1.10 5.29 -19.36
CA LEU A 347 -1.33 5.14 -20.79
C LEU A 347 -1.76 3.70 -21.07
N ARG A 348 -2.90 3.54 -21.75
CA ARG A 348 -3.41 2.25 -22.20
C ARG A 348 -3.52 2.24 -23.70
N VAL A 349 -2.99 1.21 -24.35
CA VAL A 349 -3.10 0.99 -25.79
C VAL A 349 -3.61 -0.43 -26.02
N GLY A 350 -4.59 -0.58 -26.89
CA GLY A 350 -5.17 -1.88 -27.20
C GLY A 350 -5.48 -2.04 -28.69
N ALA A 351 -5.35 -3.27 -29.16
CA ALA A 351 -5.74 -3.66 -30.49
C ALA A 351 -6.49 -4.99 -30.45
N GLU A 352 -7.55 -5.09 -31.23
CA GLU A 352 -8.28 -6.33 -31.51
C GLU A 352 -8.22 -6.65 -33.01
N PHE A 353 -7.93 -7.90 -33.33
CA PHE A 353 -7.88 -8.42 -34.68
C PHE A 353 -8.86 -9.58 -34.79
N LYS A 354 -9.87 -9.47 -35.65
CA LYS A 354 -10.74 -10.59 -36.04
C LYS A 354 -10.08 -11.36 -37.17
N LEU A 355 -9.52 -12.50 -36.80
CA LEU A 355 -8.88 -13.44 -37.77
C LEU A 355 -9.88 -14.22 -38.58
N ALA A 356 -11.06 -14.50 -38.01
CA ALA A 356 -12.23 -15.08 -38.62
C ALA A 356 -13.48 -14.46 -37.97
N PRO A 357 -14.68 -14.62 -38.53
CA PRO A 357 -15.93 -14.12 -37.94
C PRO A 357 -16.11 -14.51 -36.48
N GLU A 358 -15.66 -15.72 -36.12
CA GLU A 358 -15.81 -16.31 -34.79
C GLU A 358 -14.60 -16.06 -33.88
N PHE A 359 -13.43 -15.73 -34.45
CA PHE A 359 -12.18 -15.60 -33.65
C PHE A 359 -11.64 -14.19 -33.62
N ALA A 360 -11.40 -13.71 -32.39
CA ALA A 360 -10.74 -12.44 -32.11
C ALA A 360 -9.46 -12.67 -31.31
N PHE A 361 -8.43 -11.94 -31.70
CA PHE A 361 -7.15 -11.89 -31.00
C PHE A 361 -6.94 -10.47 -30.48
N ARG A 362 -6.46 -10.33 -29.23
CA ARG A 362 -6.33 -9.04 -28.55
C ARG A 362 -4.93 -8.85 -28.00
N LEU A 363 -4.40 -7.66 -28.17
CA LEU A 363 -3.14 -7.21 -27.60
C LEU A 363 -3.39 -5.94 -26.81
N GLY A 364 -2.75 -5.80 -25.66
CA GLY A 364 -2.82 -4.59 -24.87
C GLY A 364 -1.52 -4.29 -24.15
N TYR A 365 -1.27 -3.00 -23.97
CA TYR A 365 -0.19 -2.47 -23.17
C TYR A 365 -0.74 -1.39 -22.25
N ASN A 366 -0.29 -1.41 -20.98
CA ASN A 366 -0.65 -0.41 -19.98
C ASN A 366 0.61 -0.01 -19.21
N HIS A 367 0.92 1.28 -19.24
CA HIS A 367 2.01 1.88 -18.48
C HIS A 367 1.44 2.79 -17.40
N ILE A 368 1.87 2.56 -16.15
CA ILE A 368 1.51 3.37 -14.98
C ILE A 368 2.78 3.94 -14.40
N THR A 369 2.90 5.25 -14.29
CA THR A 369 4.06 5.90 -13.67
C THR A 369 4.10 5.64 -12.17
N ALA A 370 5.30 5.72 -11.58
CA ALA A 370 5.47 5.54 -10.13
C ALA A 370 4.65 6.58 -9.35
N PRO A 371 3.92 6.17 -8.30
CA PRO A 371 3.11 7.09 -7.49
C PRO A 371 3.92 7.86 -6.45
N LEU A 372 5.12 7.39 -6.12
CA LEU A 372 6.01 7.97 -5.11
C LEU A 372 7.18 8.72 -5.77
N LYS A 373 7.69 9.73 -5.09
CA LYS A 373 8.95 10.37 -5.44
C LYS A 373 10.10 9.39 -5.22
N SER A 374 11.25 9.62 -5.87
CA SER A 374 12.42 8.72 -5.77
C SER A 374 13.06 8.71 -4.40
N ASP A 375 12.88 9.79 -3.64
CA ASP A 375 13.37 10.00 -2.29
C ASP A 375 12.31 9.73 -1.21
N ALA A 376 11.14 9.24 -1.60
CA ALA A 376 10.09 8.87 -0.65
C ALA A 376 10.54 7.72 0.25
N PHE A 377 10.26 7.83 1.51
CA PHE A 377 10.53 6.82 2.52
C PHE A 377 9.32 6.63 3.43
N LYS A 378 9.19 5.45 4.01
CA LYS A 378 8.20 5.17 5.04
C LYS A 378 8.87 5.30 6.41
N TYR A 379 8.24 5.99 7.32
CA TYR A 379 8.61 6.03 8.73
C TYR A 379 7.39 5.72 9.60
N LEU A 380 7.65 5.23 10.80
CA LEU A 380 6.63 5.13 11.83
C LEU A 380 6.69 6.42 12.66
N PRO A 381 5.57 7.12 12.86
CA PRO A 381 5.51 8.24 13.82
C PRO A 381 6.02 7.81 15.20
N VAL A 382 6.63 8.72 15.92
CA VAL A 382 7.19 8.46 17.27
C VAL A 382 6.14 7.84 18.21
N ASN A 383 4.89 8.26 18.10
CA ASN A 383 3.77 7.77 18.91
C ASN A 383 2.93 6.67 18.21
N SER A 384 3.53 5.89 17.30
CA SER A 384 2.80 4.89 16.52
C SER A 384 2.45 3.65 17.32
N MET A 385 1.18 3.24 17.25
CA MET A 385 0.76 1.90 17.67
C MET A 385 1.17 0.82 16.66
N ARG A 386 1.52 1.20 15.43
CA ARG A 386 1.98 0.27 14.39
C ARG A 386 3.46 -0.04 14.59
N THR A 387 3.80 -1.31 14.41
CA THR A 387 5.17 -1.82 14.57
C THR A 387 5.71 -2.42 13.27
N ASP A 388 4.88 -2.51 12.22
CA ASP A 388 5.22 -3.14 10.97
C ASP A 388 6.23 -2.34 10.15
N THR A 389 7.21 -3.03 9.61
CA THR A 389 8.22 -2.48 8.72
C THR A 389 7.88 -2.81 7.27
N GLU A 390 8.06 -1.85 6.38
CA GLU A 390 7.92 -2.05 4.94
C GLU A 390 9.15 -1.48 4.23
N PHE A 391 9.77 -2.30 3.39
CA PHE A 391 11.08 -2.01 2.79
C PHE A 391 11.02 -1.68 1.31
N SER A 392 9.83 -1.53 0.72
CA SER A 392 9.70 -1.37 -0.72
C SER A 392 8.80 -0.21 -1.12
N ASN A 393 9.27 0.60 -2.07
CA ASN A 393 8.46 1.61 -2.75
C ASN A 393 8.02 1.07 -4.12
N PRO A 394 6.72 1.07 -4.43
CA PRO A 394 6.26 0.69 -5.76
C PRO A 394 6.71 1.73 -6.79
N GLY A 395 7.44 1.26 -7.79
CA GLY A 395 7.87 2.04 -8.94
C GLY A 395 6.82 2.05 -10.06
N ALA A 396 7.28 2.31 -11.29
CA ALA A 396 6.44 2.24 -12.46
C ALA A 396 6.03 0.79 -12.76
N THR A 397 4.80 0.61 -13.27
CA THR A 397 4.24 -0.69 -13.63
C THR A 397 3.97 -0.75 -15.12
N ASN A 398 4.41 -1.85 -15.76
CA ASN A 398 4.12 -2.15 -17.16
C ASN A 398 3.33 -3.46 -17.22
N ASN A 399 2.13 -3.41 -17.81
CA ASN A 399 1.29 -4.58 -18.03
C ASN A 399 1.18 -4.88 -19.52
N TYR A 400 1.47 -6.11 -19.90
CA TYR A 400 1.31 -6.64 -21.24
C TYR A 400 0.17 -7.64 -21.21
N THR A 401 -0.82 -7.48 -22.08
CA THR A 401 -1.98 -8.38 -22.14
C THR A 401 -2.10 -9.03 -23.49
N LEU A 402 -2.43 -10.31 -23.46
CA LEU A 402 -2.70 -11.14 -24.61
C LEU A 402 -4.06 -11.79 -24.41
N GLY A 403 -4.95 -11.74 -25.39
CA GLY A 403 -6.25 -12.35 -25.30
C GLY A 403 -6.68 -13.03 -26.59
N CYS A 404 -7.52 -14.06 -26.46
CA CYS A 404 -8.22 -14.65 -27.57
C CYS A 404 -9.68 -14.88 -27.21
N GLY A 405 -10.56 -14.67 -28.17
CA GLY A 405 -12.00 -14.86 -28.02
C GLY A 405 -12.55 -15.73 -29.13
N TYR A 406 -13.49 -16.57 -28.75
CA TYR A 406 -14.32 -17.32 -29.68
C TYR A 406 -15.79 -16.96 -29.51
N ARG A 407 -16.47 -16.65 -30.59
CA ARG A 407 -17.89 -16.33 -30.60
C ARG A 407 -18.63 -17.21 -31.58
N GLY A 408 -19.27 -18.23 -31.04
CA GLY A 408 -20.20 -19.08 -31.80
C GLY A 408 -21.62 -18.52 -31.85
N GLU A 409 -22.54 -19.27 -32.40
CA GLU A 409 -23.96 -18.88 -32.51
C GLU A 409 -24.67 -18.83 -31.15
N SER A 410 -24.33 -19.72 -30.21
CA SER A 410 -25.02 -19.87 -28.92
C SER A 410 -24.18 -19.53 -27.68
N PHE A 411 -22.87 -19.45 -27.83
CA PHE A 411 -21.97 -19.12 -26.70
C PHE A 411 -20.73 -18.35 -27.16
N TYR A 412 -20.11 -17.69 -26.24
CA TYR A 412 -18.79 -17.08 -26.44
C TYR A 412 -17.87 -17.45 -25.28
N VAL A 413 -16.57 -17.50 -25.57
CA VAL A 413 -15.51 -17.70 -24.58
C VAL A 413 -14.40 -16.71 -24.86
N ASP A 414 -13.97 -15.99 -23.82
CA ASP A 414 -12.80 -15.11 -23.86
C ASP A 414 -11.76 -15.61 -22.86
N MET A 415 -10.51 -15.65 -23.31
CA MET A 415 -9.35 -15.96 -22.46
C MET A 415 -8.38 -14.79 -22.55
N ALA A 416 -7.82 -14.40 -21.42
CA ALA A 416 -6.81 -13.34 -21.35
C ALA A 416 -5.68 -13.74 -20.40
N TYR A 417 -4.47 -13.38 -20.79
CA TYR A 417 -3.27 -13.48 -19.97
C TYR A 417 -2.67 -12.09 -19.80
N MET A 418 -2.26 -11.74 -18.57
CA MET A 418 -1.60 -10.49 -18.26
C MET A 418 -0.26 -10.76 -17.57
N LEU A 419 0.80 -10.19 -18.14
CA LEU A 419 2.11 -10.13 -17.51
C LEU A 419 2.31 -8.71 -16.95
N SER A 420 2.49 -8.62 -15.64
CA SER A 420 2.74 -7.35 -14.95
C SER A 420 4.20 -7.28 -14.50
N LEU A 421 4.91 -6.26 -14.93
CA LEU A 421 6.28 -5.95 -14.52
C LEU A 421 6.25 -4.70 -13.65
N ILE A 422 6.55 -4.88 -12.36
CA ILE A 422 6.59 -3.81 -11.38
C ILE A 422 8.04 -3.56 -11.01
N HIS A 423 8.52 -2.32 -11.22
CA HIS A 423 9.78 -1.90 -10.62
C HIS A 423 9.56 -1.61 -9.14
N ILE A 424 10.31 -2.27 -8.29
CA ILE A 424 10.34 -1.98 -6.86
C ILE A 424 11.67 -1.28 -6.61
N SER A 425 11.61 -0.02 -6.16
CA SER A 425 12.79 0.71 -5.70
C SER A 425 12.93 0.51 -4.20
N GLU A 426 14.15 0.27 -3.76
CA GLU A 426 14.48 0.33 -2.35
C GLU A 426 14.48 1.81 -1.91
N PRO A 427 14.02 2.15 -0.71
CA PRO A 427 14.29 3.46 -0.14
C PRO A 427 15.80 3.68 -0.11
N THR A 428 16.26 4.72 -0.77
CA THR A 428 17.70 5.01 -0.97
C THR A 428 18.39 5.59 0.25
N ARG A 429 17.66 5.79 1.35
CA ARG A 429 18.23 6.23 2.63
C ARG A 429 17.97 5.20 3.70
N PRO A 430 19.00 4.79 4.48
CA PRO A 430 18.77 4.23 5.80
C PRO A 430 17.97 5.27 6.60
N LEU A 431 17.12 4.80 7.50
CA LEU A 431 16.35 5.63 8.43
C LEU A 431 17.31 6.37 9.39
N TYR A 432 18.06 7.33 8.88
CA TYR A 432 18.78 8.29 9.71
C TYR A 432 17.97 9.58 9.70
N ILE A 433 17.40 9.91 10.84
CA ILE A 433 17.03 11.27 11.19
C ILE A 433 18.37 12.00 11.36
N SER A 434 18.65 12.94 10.47
CA SER A 434 19.73 13.92 10.62
C SER A 434 19.13 15.18 11.19
#